data_e5a1fe507d504a5d8bd7a8e6dca2e5fe
#
_entry.id   e5a1fe507d504a5d8bd7a8e6dca2e5fe
#
_cell.length_a   1.000
_cell.length_b   1.000
_cell.length_c   1.000
_cell.angle_alpha   90.00
_cell.angle_beta   90.00
_cell.angle_gamma   90.00
#
_symmetry.space_group_name_H-M   'P 1'
#
loop_
_entity.id
_entity.type
_entity.pdbx_description
1 polymer ?
#
loop_
_entity_poly.entity_id
_entity_poly.type
_entity_poly.pdbx_seq_one_letter_code
_entity_poly.pdbx_strand_id
1 'polypeptide(L)'
;MLVLLGKTASGKDSLKKELIKLGYQSVVTTTTRPMRDGEINGVSYHFIDDDTFLEMEVTGQLAESTYYETAFGRWYYGSQLKDLKELSNEKKVVILNPDGIYSLMTKIDMSDWMICYIDCSEETIRKRLEQRGDDSEEAERRLEADRKDFVNIKRVCDHVFTNENNTDIESLARIIDFMYGRNSK
;
A
#
# COMPACT_ATOMS: atom_id res chain seq x y z
N MET A 1 -12.21 -0.86 7.31
CA MET A 1 -11.11 -0.45 6.39
C MET A 1 -10.43 -1.69 5.80
N LEU A 2 -10.21 -1.75 4.49
CA LEU A 2 -9.42 -2.80 3.84
C LEU A 2 -7.98 -2.30 3.64
N VAL A 3 -7.00 -3.07 4.10
CA VAL A 3 -5.57 -2.76 3.91
C VAL A 3 -4.96 -3.77 2.94
N LEU A 4 -4.26 -3.27 1.93
CA LEU A 4 -3.45 -4.07 1.03
C LEU A 4 -1.98 -3.90 1.37
N LEU A 5 -1.33 -4.99 1.74
CA LEU A 5 0.11 -5.12 1.92
C LEU A 5 0.70 -6.00 0.82
N GLY A 6 1.95 -5.82 0.51
CA GLY A 6 2.65 -6.69 -0.44
C GLY A 6 3.92 -6.04 -0.96
N LYS A 7 4.85 -6.84 -1.40
CA LYS A 7 6.13 -6.41 -1.96
C LYS A 7 5.94 -5.50 -3.18
N THR A 8 7.02 -4.86 -3.61
CA THR A 8 7.04 -4.11 -4.87
C THR A 8 6.50 -4.98 -6.02
N ALA A 9 5.82 -4.37 -6.98
CA ALA A 9 5.23 -5.05 -8.16
C ALA A 9 4.35 -6.29 -7.85
N SER A 10 3.90 -6.51 -6.60
CA SER A 10 2.99 -7.62 -6.26
C SER A 10 1.56 -7.44 -6.80
N GLY A 11 1.24 -6.28 -7.39
CA GLY A 11 -0.06 -6.01 -8.03
C GLY A 11 -1.09 -5.30 -7.15
N LYS A 12 -0.70 -4.74 -6.01
CA LYS A 12 -1.60 -3.98 -5.11
C LYS A 12 -2.37 -2.86 -5.81
N ASP A 13 -1.68 -2.09 -6.67
CA ASP A 13 -2.34 -0.98 -7.39
C ASP A 13 -3.38 -1.47 -8.40
N SER A 14 -3.11 -2.57 -9.10
CA SER A 14 -4.07 -3.19 -10.00
C SER A 14 -5.27 -3.71 -9.23
N LEU A 15 -5.03 -4.39 -8.11
CA LEU A 15 -6.08 -4.91 -7.23
C LEU A 15 -6.91 -3.76 -6.63
N LYS A 16 -6.27 -2.67 -6.17
CA LYS A 16 -6.97 -1.47 -5.70
C LYS A 16 -7.90 -0.89 -6.76
N LYS A 17 -7.46 -0.83 -8.03
CA LYS A 17 -8.30 -0.36 -9.14
C LYS A 17 -9.55 -1.23 -9.33
N GLU A 18 -9.43 -2.56 -9.21
CA GLU A 18 -10.60 -3.46 -9.30
C GLU A 18 -11.53 -3.31 -8.09
N LEU A 19 -10.99 -3.15 -6.89
CA LEU A 19 -11.80 -2.89 -5.69
C LEU A 19 -12.57 -1.57 -5.79
N ILE A 20 -11.99 -0.53 -6.38
CA ILE A 20 -12.69 0.75 -6.64
C ILE A 20 -13.91 0.52 -7.55
N LYS A 21 -13.83 -0.34 -8.57
CA LYS A 21 -14.99 -0.72 -9.41
C LYS A 21 -16.07 -1.45 -8.61
N LEU A 22 -15.70 -2.11 -7.50
CA LEU A 22 -16.64 -2.76 -6.56
C LEU A 22 -17.16 -1.82 -5.46
N GLY A 23 -16.93 -0.52 -5.60
CA GLY A 23 -17.47 0.52 -4.71
C GLY A 23 -16.56 0.90 -3.54
N TYR A 24 -15.29 0.49 -3.54
CA TYR A 24 -14.34 0.98 -2.54
C TYR A 24 -13.87 2.39 -2.86
N GLN A 25 -13.74 3.21 -1.83
CA GLN A 25 -13.03 4.49 -1.91
C GLN A 25 -11.54 4.28 -1.58
N SER A 26 -10.66 4.81 -2.43
CA SER A 26 -9.23 4.79 -2.14
C SER A 26 -8.88 5.84 -1.12
N VAL A 27 -8.23 5.44 -0.02
CA VAL A 27 -7.49 6.40 0.80
C VAL A 27 -6.25 6.82 0.01
N VAL A 28 -6.09 8.13 -0.18
CA VAL A 28 -4.95 8.71 -0.90
C VAL A 28 -3.87 9.03 0.12
N THR A 29 -2.74 8.30 0.05
CA THR A 29 -1.58 8.52 0.91
C THR A 29 -0.68 9.63 0.38
N THR A 30 0.24 10.11 1.20
CA THR A 30 1.13 11.24 0.91
C THR A 30 2.56 10.73 0.63
N THR A 31 3.25 11.34 -0.32
CA THR A 31 4.65 11.00 -0.61
C THR A 31 5.44 12.20 -1.13
N THR A 32 6.75 12.20 -0.87
CA THR A 32 7.70 13.16 -1.48
C THR A 32 8.40 12.59 -2.72
N ARG A 33 8.13 11.33 -3.05
CA ARG A 33 8.61 10.74 -4.31
C ARG A 33 8.08 11.52 -5.52
N PRO A 34 8.92 11.83 -6.52
CA PRO A 34 8.44 12.41 -7.76
C PRO A 34 7.32 11.57 -8.41
N MET A 35 6.34 12.26 -8.98
CA MET A 35 5.23 11.65 -9.69
C MET A 35 5.74 10.90 -10.93
N ARG A 36 5.24 9.69 -11.16
CA ARG A 36 5.55 8.89 -12.36
C ARG A 36 4.55 9.18 -13.47
N ASP A 37 4.91 8.78 -14.69
CA ASP A 37 4.01 8.86 -15.83
C ASP A 37 2.70 8.08 -15.55
N GLY A 38 1.58 8.74 -15.84
CA GLY A 38 0.24 8.19 -15.61
C GLY A 38 -0.28 8.29 -14.17
N GLU A 39 0.51 8.80 -13.21
CA GLU A 39 0.01 9.16 -11.88
C GLU A 39 -0.64 10.54 -11.88
N ILE A 40 -1.58 10.76 -10.94
CA ILE A 40 -2.30 12.03 -10.81
C ILE A 40 -2.25 12.45 -9.34
N ASN A 41 -1.84 13.70 -9.09
CA ASN A 41 -1.82 14.26 -7.73
C ASN A 41 -3.24 14.33 -7.15
N GLY A 42 -3.39 13.89 -5.89
CA GLY A 42 -4.68 13.80 -5.21
C GLY A 42 -5.51 12.56 -5.58
N VAL A 43 -4.99 11.70 -6.48
CA VAL A 43 -5.64 10.43 -6.86
C VAL A 43 -4.72 9.24 -6.58
N SER A 44 -3.49 9.28 -7.11
CA SER A 44 -2.50 8.22 -6.87
C SER A 44 -1.85 8.40 -5.49
N TYR A 45 -1.39 9.61 -5.23
CA TYR A 45 -0.83 10.11 -3.98
C TYR A 45 -1.11 11.61 -3.85
N HIS A 46 -1.00 12.15 -2.65
CA HIS A 46 -0.71 13.56 -2.44
C HIS A 46 0.81 13.74 -2.59
N PHE A 47 1.25 14.24 -3.74
CA PHE A 47 2.66 14.51 -3.99
C PHE A 47 3.01 15.88 -3.43
N ILE A 48 3.92 15.92 -2.45
CA ILE A 48 4.36 17.14 -1.75
C ILE A 48 5.88 17.15 -1.67
N ASP A 49 6.46 18.29 -1.29
CA ASP A 49 7.89 18.39 -1.00
C ASP A 49 8.23 17.87 0.41
N ASP A 50 9.53 17.69 0.66
CA ASP A 50 10.04 17.15 1.92
C ASP A 50 9.73 18.07 3.11
N ASP A 51 9.84 19.40 2.94
CA ASP A 51 9.59 20.37 4.01
C ASP A 51 8.13 20.30 4.46
N THR A 52 7.19 20.24 3.52
CA THR A 52 5.76 20.09 3.79
C THR A 52 5.48 18.75 4.49
N PHE A 53 6.14 17.65 4.05
CA PHE A 53 5.96 16.35 4.69
C PHE A 53 6.43 16.35 6.14
N LEU A 54 7.62 16.88 6.40
CA LEU A 54 8.19 16.96 7.75
C LEU A 54 7.37 17.87 8.67
N GLU A 55 6.82 18.96 8.16
CA GLU A 55 5.87 19.81 8.91
C GLU A 55 4.62 19.01 9.29
N MET A 56 4.02 18.25 8.38
CA MET A 56 2.87 17.40 8.66
C MET A 56 3.17 16.34 9.71
N GLU A 57 4.38 15.76 9.70
CA GLU A 57 4.82 14.79 10.69
C GLU A 57 4.93 15.43 12.08
N VAL A 58 5.66 16.54 12.20
CA VAL A 58 5.88 17.26 13.47
C VAL A 58 4.57 17.79 14.07
N THR A 59 3.64 18.22 13.21
CA THR A 59 2.32 18.73 13.65
C THR A 59 1.29 17.63 13.92
N GLY A 60 1.67 16.34 13.77
CA GLY A 60 0.79 15.21 14.04
C GLY A 60 -0.35 15.02 13.03
N GLN A 61 -0.20 15.56 11.83
CA GLN A 61 -1.18 15.37 10.75
C GLN A 61 -1.08 14.00 10.10
N LEU A 62 0.07 13.31 10.26
CA LEU A 62 0.29 11.95 9.75
C LEU A 62 -0.03 10.91 10.83
N ALA A 63 -0.83 9.93 10.49
CA ALA A 63 -1.13 8.78 11.33
C ALA A 63 0.08 7.83 11.41
N GLU A 64 0.76 7.65 10.30
CA GLU A 64 2.02 6.92 10.16
C GLU A 64 2.91 7.60 9.12
N SER A 65 4.21 7.38 9.23
CA SER A 65 5.21 7.84 8.26
C SER A 65 6.36 6.86 8.20
N THR A 66 6.99 6.78 7.04
CA THR A 66 8.21 6.02 6.80
C THR A 66 9.02 6.68 5.69
N TYR A 67 10.26 6.26 5.53
CA TYR A 67 11.09 6.72 4.41
C TYR A 67 11.90 5.57 3.82
N TYR A 68 12.30 5.75 2.58
CA TYR A 68 13.22 4.86 1.88
C TYR A 68 14.40 5.66 1.32
N GLU A 69 15.60 5.18 1.59
CA GLU A 69 16.78 5.64 0.87
C GLU A 69 16.78 5.00 -0.52
N THR A 70 16.86 5.81 -1.55
CA THR A 70 16.84 5.35 -2.94
C THR A 70 18.06 5.87 -3.70
N ALA A 71 18.32 5.35 -4.89
CA ALA A 71 19.37 5.88 -5.77
C ALA A 71 19.15 7.36 -6.14
N PHE A 72 17.93 7.86 -6.00
CA PHE A 72 17.54 9.24 -6.34
C PHE A 72 17.34 10.15 -5.12
N GLY A 73 17.73 9.69 -3.93
CA GLY A 73 17.56 10.40 -2.66
C GLY A 73 16.54 9.73 -1.73
N ARG A 74 16.25 10.39 -0.62
CA ARG A 74 15.29 9.92 0.37
C ARG A 74 13.88 10.29 -0.07
N TRP A 75 12.97 9.32 0.00
CA TRP A 75 11.55 9.54 -0.25
C TRP A 75 10.72 9.16 0.98
N TYR A 76 9.85 10.05 1.38
CA TYR A 76 8.92 9.85 2.49
C TYR A 76 7.56 9.37 1.98
N TYR A 77 6.89 8.59 2.83
CA TYR A 77 5.53 8.10 2.61
C TYR A 77 4.77 8.18 3.92
N GLY A 78 3.49 8.54 3.89
CA GLY A 78 2.67 8.62 5.08
C GLY A 78 1.18 8.70 4.76
N SER A 79 0.36 8.35 5.75
CA SER A 79 -1.08 8.44 5.66
C SER A 79 -1.60 9.56 6.54
N GLN A 80 -2.45 10.43 6.01
CA GLN A 80 -3.02 11.51 6.78
C GLN A 80 -4.03 10.97 7.79
N LEU A 81 -3.93 11.44 9.03
CA LEU A 81 -4.76 10.99 10.14
C LEU A 81 -6.26 11.22 9.89
N LYS A 82 -6.62 12.32 9.23
CA LYS A 82 -8.01 12.64 8.88
C LYS A 82 -8.62 11.58 7.96
N ASP A 83 -7.88 11.11 6.95
CA ASP A 83 -8.38 10.18 5.94
C ASP A 83 -8.61 8.77 6.48
N LEU A 84 -7.85 8.41 7.53
CA LEU A 84 -8.00 7.12 8.22
C LEU A 84 -9.07 7.16 9.33
N LYS A 85 -9.30 8.32 9.95
CA LYS A 85 -10.30 8.49 11.04
C LYS A 85 -11.72 8.73 10.57
N GLU A 86 -11.92 9.21 9.36
CA GLU A 86 -13.27 9.38 8.83
C GLU A 86 -13.93 8.00 8.64
N LEU A 87 -14.55 7.52 9.70
CA LEU A 87 -15.43 6.34 9.70
C LEU A 87 -16.73 6.70 9.00
N SER A 88 -16.70 6.76 7.68
CA SER A 88 -17.94 6.67 6.90
C SER A 88 -18.34 5.19 6.83
N ASN A 89 -19.65 4.88 6.70
CA ASN A 89 -20.16 3.53 6.40
C ASN A 89 -19.70 3.01 5.01
N GLU A 90 -18.72 3.64 4.42
CA GLU A 90 -18.23 3.38 3.07
C GLU A 90 -17.04 2.41 3.11
N LYS A 91 -17.01 1.52 2.14
CA LYS A 91 -15.88 0.61 1.94
C LYS A 91 -14.65 1.43 1.55
N LYS A 92 -13.61 1.43 2.38
CA LYS A 92 -12.34 2.10 2.09
C LYS A 92 -11.21 1.10 1.89
N VAL A 93 -10.30 1.40 0.97
CA VAL A 93 -9.09 0.63 0.72
C VAL A 93 -7.86 1.53 0.78
N VAL A 94 -6.83 1.06 1.49
CA VAL A 94 -5.52 1.72 1.59
C VAL A 94 -4.40 0.74 1.27
N ILE A 95 -3.34 1.21 0.63
CA ILE A 95 -2.09 0.46 0.47
C ILE A 95 -1.12 1.00 1.52
N LEU A 96 -0.60 0.11 2.36
CA LEU A 96 0.40 0.43 3.37
C LEU A 96 1.64 -0.45 3.19
N ASN A 97 2.74 -0.05 3.80
CA ASN A 97 3.93 -0.86 3.98
C ASN A 97 3.94 -1.49 5.40
N PRO A 98 4.86 -2.42 5.69
CA PRO A 98 4.94 -3.06 7.00
C PRO A 98 5.12 -2.07 8.15
N ASP A 99 6.02 -1.09 8.03
CA ASP A 99 6.27 -0.10 9.07
C ASP A 99 5.03 0.75 9.36
N GLY A 100 4.29 1.13 8.31
CA GLY A 100 3.02 1.85 8.44
C GLY A 100 1.99 1.05 9.24
N ILE A 101 1.83 -0.24 8.95
CA ILE A 101 0.93 -1.11 9.73
C ILE A 101 1.36 -1.21 11.19
N TYR A 102 2.64 -1.50 11.46
CA TYR A 102 3.12 -1.61 12.84
C TYR A 102 2.96 -0.29 13.61
N SER A 103 3.21 0.84 12.96
CA SER A 103 2.98 2.16 13.54
C SER A 103 1.50 2.40 13.88
N LEU A 104 0.59 2.07 12.95
CA LEU A 104 -0.86 2.26 13.15
C LEU A 104 -1.40 1.36 14.26
N MET A 105 -0.97 0.11 14.35
CA MET A 105 -1.39 -0.84 15.41
C MET A 105 -1.10 -0.31 16.82
N THR A 106 -0.15 0.61 16.97
CA THR A 106 0.16 1.23 18.27
C THR A 106 -0.62 2.51 18.56
N LYS A 107 -1.29 3.09 17.55
CA LYS A 107 -1.89 4.43 17.63
C LYS A 107 -3.40 4.46 17.50
N ILE A 108 -3.98 3.50 16.79
CA ILE A 108 -5.42 3.45 16.51
C ILE A 108 -5.98 2.05 16.71
N ASP A 109 -7.26 1.97 17.04
CA ASP A 109 -7.98 0.70 17.03
C ASP A 109 -8.22 0.25 15.59
N MET A 110 -7.73 -0.93 15.25
CA MET A 110 -7.85 -1.54 13.93
C MET A 110 -8.73 -2.80 13.94
N SER A 111 -9.55 -3.00 14.98
CA SER A 111 -10.39 -4.20 15.13
C SER A 111 -11.37 -4.43 13.97
N ASP A 112 -11.83 -3.35 13.34
CA ASP A 112 -12.73 -3.38 12.18
C ASP A 112 -11.98 -3.36 10.83
N TRP A 113 -10.66 -3.48 10.85
CA TRP A 113 -9.85 -3.48 9.64
C TRP A 113 -9.61 -4.91 9.17
N MET A 114 -9.53 -5.10 7.86
CA MET A 114 -9.10 -6.35 7.25
C MET A 114 -7.76 -6.15 6.55
N ILE A 115 -6.73 -6.83 7.03
CA ILE A 115 -5.36 -6.70 6.52
C ILE A 115 -5.07 -7.87 5.59
N CYS A 116 -4.89 -7.57 4.29
CA CYS A 116 -4.64 -8.52 3.24
C CYS A 116 -3.21 -8.41 2.71
N TYR A 117 -2.44 -9.47 2.81
CA TYR A 117 -1.13 -9.58 2.19
C TYR A 117 -1.25 -10.17 0.77
N ILE A 118 -0.78 -9.42 -0.21
CA ILE A 118 -0.73 -9.86 -1.62
C ILE A 118 0.65 -10.44 -1.87
N ASP A 119 0.72 -11.77 -1.77
CA ASP A 119 1.94 -12.54 -1.98
C ASP A 119 2.21 -12.74 -3.47
N CYS A 120 3.48 -12.73 -3.82
CA CYS A 120 3.93 -12.90 -5.20
C CYS A 120 5.34 -13.44 -5.18
N SER A 121 5.64 -14.40 -6.05
CA SER A 121 7.00 -14.94 -6.18
C SER A 121 7.98 -13.86 -6.66
N GLU A 122 9.22 -13.96 -6.20
CA GLU A 122 10.26 -13.01 -6.63
C GLU A 122 10.50 -13.09 -8.15
N GLU A 123 10.33 -14.26 -8.75
CA GLU A 123 10.41 -14.43 -10.20
C GLU A 123 9.35 -13.59 -10.92
N THR A 124 8.11 -13.65 -10.46
CA THR A 124 7.02 -12.85 -11.03
C THR A 124 7.24 -11.36 -10.81
N ILE A 125 7.72 -10.96 -9.63
CA ILE A 125 8.04 -9.55 -9.32
C ILE A 125 9.13 -9.04 -10.29
N ARG A 126 10.22 -9.78 -10.49
CA ARG A 126 11.30 -9.40 -11.41
C ARG A 126 10.79 -9.19 -12.83
N LYS A 127 10.00 -10.13 -13.36
CA LYS A 127 9.38 -10.01 -14.69
C LYS A 127 8.52 -8.76 -14.83
N ARG A 128 7.73 -8.42 -13.79
CA ARG A 128 6.87 -7.23 -13.78
C ARG A 128 7.67 -5.93 -13.73
N LEU A 129 8.76 -5.89 -12.96
CA LEU A 129 9.66 -4.73 -12.89
C LEU A 129 10.36 -4.49 -14.25
N GLU A 130 10.85 -5.55 -14.88
CA GLU A 130 11.45 -5.49 -16.22
C GLU A 130 10.44 -5.01 -17.27
N GLN A 131 9.23 -5.57 -17.30
CA GLN A 131 8.17 -5.16 -18.23
C GLN A 131 7.74 -3.69 -18.07
N ARG A 132 7.86 -3.16 -16.85
CA ARG A 132 7.57 -1.76 -16.53
C ARG A 132 8.71 -0.82 -16.89
N GLY A 133 9.90 -1.36 -17.19
CA GLY A 133 11.10 -0.59 -17.51
C GLY A 133 11.77 0.07 -16.30
N ASP A 134 11.60 -0.52 -15.10
CA ASP A 134 12.29 -0.03 -13.91
C ASP A 134 13.81 -0.22 -14.07
N ASP A 135 14.58 0.73 -13.52
CA ASP A 135 16.03 0.61 -13.45
C ASP A 135 16.45 -0.63 -12.67
N SER A 136 17.44 -1.38 -13.18
CA SER A 136 17.81 -2.68 -12.63
C SER A 136 18.45 -2.60 -11.23
N GLU A 137 19.22 -1.55 -10.93
CA GLU A 137 19.84 -1.36 -9.61
C GLU A 137 18.77 -0.99 -8.59
N GLU A 138 17.87 -0.09 -8.95
CA GLU A 138 16.75 0.30 -8.12
C GLU A 138 15.77 -0.87 -7.89
N ALA A 139 15.55 -1.70 -8.89
CA ALA A 139 14.74 -2.91 -8.78
C ALA A 139 15.33 -3.90 -7.75
N GLU A 140 16.64 -4.18 -7.84
CA GLU A 140 17.31 -5.06 -6.87
C GLU A 140 17.34 -4.49 -5.47
N ARG A 141 17.62 -3.19 -5.32
CA ARG A 141 17.57 -2.48 -4.04
C ARG A 141 16.18 -2.64 -3.38
N ARG A 142 15.09 -2.49 -4.15
CA ARG A 142 13.71 -2.68 -3.65
C ARG A 142 13.45 -4.10 -3.23
N LEU A 143 13.90 -5.08 -4.01
CA LEU A 143 13.73 -6.49 -3.66
C LEU A 143 14.47 -6.83 -2.37
N GLU A 144 15.66 -6.26 -2.16
CA GLU A 144 16.42 -6.46 -0.92
C GLU A 144 15.75 -5.81 0.29
N ALA A 145 15.21 -4.59 0.14
CA ALA A 145 14.41 -3.93 1.17
C ALA A 145 13.17 -4.77 1.51
N ASP A 146 12.41 -5.19 0.49
CA ASP A 146 11.21 -6.03 0.66
C ASP A 146 11.51 -7.36 1.38
N ARG A 147 12.67 -7.99 1.12
CA ARG A 147 13.08 -9.21 1.84
C ARG A 147 13.23 -8.98 3.34
N LYS A 148 13.68 -7.80 3.75
CA LYS A 148 13.85 -7.42 5.15
C LYS A 148 12.52 -7.01 5.79
N ASP A 149 11.79 -6.12 5.13
CA ASP A 149 10.59 -5.50 5.67
C ASP A 149 9.43 -6.48 5.82
N PHE A 150 9.32 -7.45 4.92
CA PHE A 150 8.20 -8.40 4.88
C PHE A 150 8.44 -9.73 5.61
N VAL A 151 9.55 -9.91 6.32
CA VAL A 151 9.90 -11.18 6.99
C VAL A 151 8.78 -11.74 7.87
N ASN A 152 8.14 -10.91 8.69
CA ASN A 152 7.13 -11.34 9.67
C ASN A 152 5.72 -10.84 9.33
N ILE A 153 5.52 -10.18 8.20
CA ILE A 153 4.27 -9.47 7.92
C ILE A 153 3.03 -10.38 7.91
N LYS A 154 3.19 -11.64 7.49
CA LYS A 154 2.09 -12.62 7.46
C LYS A 154 1.46 -12.89 8.83
N ARG A 155 2.14 -12.57 9.93
CA ARG A 155 1.64 -12.77 11.31
C ARG A 155 0.59 -11.74 11.72
N VAL A 156 0.57 -10.58 11.08
CA VAL A 156 -0.36 -9.49 11.38
C VAL A 156 -1.44 -9.35 10.30
N CYS A 157 -1.43 -10.22 9.29
CA CYS A 157 -2.41 -10.21 8.22
C CYS A 157 -3.54 -11.18 8.52
N ASP A 158 -4.78 -10.75 8.29
CA ASP A 158 -5.96 -11.62 8.38
C ASP A 158 -5.98 -12.64 7.24
N HIS A 159 -5.55 -12.22 6.05
CA HIS A 159 -5.55 -13.05 4.85
C HIS A 159 -4.29 -12.87 4.01
N VAL A 160 -3.89 -13.96 3.36
CA VAL A 160 -2.80 -13.98 2.38
C VAL A 160 -3.36 -14.46 1.05
N PHE A 161 -3.21 -13.65 0.02
CA PHE A 161 -3.65 -13.96 -1.34
C PHE A 161 -2.45 -14.01 -2.28
N THR A 162 -2.40 -15.04 -3.12
CA THR A 162 -1.34 -15.17 -4.12
C THR A 162 -1.73 -14.46 -5.42
N ASN A 163 -0.83 -13.65 -5.97
CA ASN A 163 -1.01 -12.93 -7.24
C ASN A 163 0.15 -13.16 -8.19
N GLU A 164 0.12 -14.28 -8.90
CA GLU A 164 1.10 -14.63 -9.94
C GLU A 164 0.65 -14.13 -11.34
N ASN A 165 1.47 -14.37 -12.37
CA ASN A 165 1.21 -13.87 -13.73
C ASN A 165 -0.09 -14.37 -14.37
N ASN A 166 -0.58 -15.53 -13.94
CA ASN A 166 -1.83 -16.13 -14.41
C ASN A 166 -3.03 -15.85 -13.49
N THR A 167 -2.86 -15.02 -12.46
CA THR A 167 -3.96 -14.67 -11.55
C THR A 167 -4.91 -13.71 -12.25
N ASP A 168 -6.19 -14.05 -12.25
CA ASP A 168 -7.27 -13.13 -12.64
C ASP A 168 -7.49 -12.13 -11.49
N ILE A 169 -7.02 -10.90 -11.70
CA ILE A 169 -7.05 -9.84 -10.70
C ILE A 169 -8.49 -9.40 -10.37
N GLU A 170 -9.40 -9.47 -11.33
CA GLU A 170 -10.81 -9.15 -11.11
C GLU A 170 -11.48 -10.19 -10.20
N SER A 171 -11.25 -11.47 -10.46
CA SER A 171 -11.74 -12.56 -9.61
C SER A 171 -11.14 -12.47 -8.20
N LEU A 172 -9.85 -12.13 -8.08
CA LEU A 172 -9.20 -11.92 -6.80
C LEU A 172 -9.85 -10.77 -6.01
N ALA A 173 -10.15 -9.65 -6.68
CA ALA A 173 -10.84 -8.51 -6.05
C ALA A 173 -12.24 -8.90 -5.53
N ARG A 174 -13.01 -9.70 -6.29
CA ARG A 174 -14.33 -10.20 -5.87
C ARG A 174 -14.24 -11.12 -4.65
N ILE A 175 -13.22 -11.97 -4.57
CA ILE A 175 -12.98 -12.84 -3.41
C ILE A 175 -12.70 -11.97 -2.17
N ILE A 176 -11.83 -10.98 -2.29
CA ILE A 176 -11.49 -10.07 -1.19
C ILE A 176 -12.72 -9.28 -0.73
N ASP A 177 -13.51 -8.75 -1.67
CA ASP A 177 -14.75 -8.02 -1.35
C ASP A 177 -15.77 -8.91 -0.60
N PHE A 178 -15.93 -10.16 -1.04
CA PHE A 178 -16.79 -11.12 -0.36
C PHE A 178 -16.33 -11.39 1.08
N MET A 179 -15.02 -11.56 1.30
CA MET A 179 -14.47 -11.80 2.62
C MET A 179 -14.59 -10.57 3.52
N TYR A 180 -14.34 -9.38 2.98
CA TYR A 180 -14.51 -8.10 3.70
C TYR A 180 -15.95 -7.92 4.19
N GLY A 181 -16.94 -8.20 3.36
CA GLY A 181 -18.36 -8.12 3.73
C GLY A 181 -18.80 -9.12 4.82
N ARG A 182 -18.00 -10.17 5.07
CA ARG A 182 -18.24 -11.13 6.17
C ARG A 182 -17.61 -10.69 7.48
N ASN A 183 -16.49 -9.98 7.44
CA ASN A 183 -15.80 -9.46 8.60
C ASN A 183 -16.47 -8.19 9.17
N SER A 184 -17.28 -7.50 8.36
CA SER A 184 -17.97 -6.25 8.74
C SER A 184 -19.32 -6.49 9.45
N LYS A 185 -19.57 -7.69 9.95
CA LYS A 185 -20.75 -8.06 10.75
C LYS A 185 -20.32 -8.42 12.17
#